data_1ac9c4df4e02e82d146128ec0ecd6f27
#
_entry.id   1ac9c4df4e02e82d146128ec0ecd6f27
#
_cell.length_a   1.000
_cell.length_b   1.000
_cell.length_c   1.000
_cell.angle_alpha   90.00
_cell.angle_beta   90.00
_cell.angle_gamma   90.00
#
_symmetry.space_group_name_H-M   'P 1'
#
loop_
_entity.id
_entity.type
_entity.pdbx_description
1 polymer ?
#
loop_
_entity_poly.entity_id
_entity_poly.type
_entity_poly.pdbx_seq_one_letter_code
_entity_poly.pdbx_strand_id
1 'polypeptide(L)'
;LRMSRGLGDVYKRQDFTEYLRAIRKKGYTAFLSVHDDGSHFLNRTDKKILKKCGISKTPTFRQSFLAVIDDGKALYSNTGTEKLSYNCTIDDKQFSLLSQGKYNTIDADCSIKMNNQELTSPAGGMHVIVYNKKKHCLVDSVTFTLWRDRNFIR
;
A
#
# COMPACT_ATOMS: atom_id res chain seq x y z
N LEU A 1 -15.39 9.62 -5.64
CA LEU A 1 -15.05 8.35 -5.01
C LEU A 1 -15.54 8.34 -3.57
N ARG A 2 -16.45 7.43 -3.26
CA ARG A 2 -17.02 7.35 -1.92
C ARG A 2 -16.24 6.37 -1.07
N MET A 3 -15.82 6.83 0.11
CA MET A 3 -15.13 5.99 1.10
C MET A 3 -16.01 5.88 2.34
N SER A 4 -16.03 4.70 2.95
CA SER A 4 -16.76 4.54 4.20
C SER A 4 -16.03 5.25 5.34
N ARG A 5 -16.80 5.70 6.30
CA ARG A 5 -16.21 6.24 7.53
C ARG A 5 -15.57 5.15 8.38
N GLY A 6 -14.69 5.53 9.22
CA GLY A 6 -14.14 4.68 10.26
C GLY A 6 -12.66 4.42 10.12
N LEU A 7 -12.22 3.73 9.07
CA LEU A 7 -10.82 3.39 8.95
C LEU A 7 -9.94 4.64 8.87
N GLY A 8 -10.30 5.58 7.98
CA GLY A 8 -9.57 6.82 7.82
C GLY A 8 -9.61 7.73 9.04
N ASP A 9 -10.76 7.89 9.66
CA ASP A 9 -10.93 8.76 10.83
C ASP A 9 -10.27 8.19 12.07
N VAL A 10 -10.33 6.87 12.25
CA VAL A 10 -9.74 6.18 13.40
C VAL A 10 -8.21 6.22 13.35
N TYR A 11 -7.64 6.07 12.18
CA TYR A 11 -6.20 5.88 12.03
C TYR A 11 -5.43 7.08 11.49
N LYS A 12 -6.07 8.22 11.31
CA LYS A 12 -5.44 9.37 10.67
C LYS A 12 -4.20 9.92 11.38
N ARG A 13 -4.03 9.64 12.65
CA ARG A 13 -2.85 10.06 13.44
C ARG A 13 -2.01 8.90 13.94
N GLN A 14 -2.41 7.69 13.64
CA GLN A 14 -1.66 6.52 14.06
C GLN A 14 -0.47 6.29 13.15
N ASP A 15 0.52 5.61 13.68
CA ASP A 15 1.69 5.24 12.90
C ASP A 15 1.35 4.10 11.93
N PHE A 16 2.30 3.80 11.08
CA PHE A 16 2.16 2.77 10.05
C PHE A 16 1.90 1.39 10.66
N THR A 17 2.49 1.08 11.80
CA THR A 17 2.31 -0.22 12.46
C THR A 17 0.85 -0.48 12.82
N GLU A 18 0.20 0.50 13.44
CA GLU A 18 -1.22 0.38 13.79
C GLU A 18 -2.11 0.27 12.56
N TYR A 19 -1.80 1.06 11.54
CA TYR A 19 -2.53 1.00 10.28
C TYR A 19 -2.39 -0.36 9.62
N LEU A 20 -1.17 -0.89 9.60
CA LEU A 20 -0.89 -2.20 9.01
C LEU A 20 -1.65 -3.33 9.72
N ARG A 21 -1.78 -3.25 11.04
CA ARG A 21 -2.61 -4.20 11.79
C ARG A 21 -4.08 -4.11 11.40
N ALA A 22 -4.58 -2.89 11.20
CA ALA A 22 -5.99 -2.66 10.89
C ALA A 22 -6.39 -3.20 9.52
N ILE A 23 -5.53 -3.08 8.51
CA ILE A 23 -5.85 -3.49 7.15
C ILE A 23 -5.77 -5.00 6.91
N ARG A 24 -5.29 -5.77 7.88
CA ARG A 24 -5.20 -7.24 7.78
C ARG A 24 -6.49 -7.97 8.10
N LYS A 25 -7.57 -7.26 8.30
CA LYS A 25 -8.85 -7.85 8.67
C LYS A 25 -9.45 -8.66 7.53
N LYS A 26 -10.20 -9.72 7.91
CA LYS A 26 -11.00 -10.48 6.96
C LYS A 26 -12.03 -9.55 6.29
N GLY A 27 -12.21 -9.72 5.01
CA GLY A 27 -13.08 -8.87 4.19
C GLY A 27 -12.37 -7.69 3.55
N TYR A 28 -11.14 -7.36 3.96
CA TYR A 28 -10.36 -6.29 3.36
C TYR A 28 -9.36 -6.82 2.35
N THR A 29 -9.19 -6.06 1.27
CA THR A 29 -8.05 -6.21 0.37
C THR A 29 -7.28 -4.89 0.42
N ALA A 30 -6.01 -4.96 0.77
CA ALA A 30 -5.13 -3.80 0.83
C ALA A 30 -4.11 -3.86 -0.29
N PHE A 31 -3.96 -2.74 -1.00
CA PHE A 31 -3.02 -2.57 -2.10
C PHE A 31 -1.95 -1.58 -1.66
N LEU A 32 -0.69 -1.99 -1.74
CA LEU A 32 0.45 -1.19 -1.33
C LEU A 32 1.35 -0.93 -2.53
N SER A 33 1.76 0.32 -2.72
CA SER A 33 2.69 0.71 -3.77
C SER A 33 3.63 1.81 -3.27
N VAL A 34 4.91 1.69 -3.62
CA VAL A 34 5.92 2.67 -3.22
C VAL A 34 6.22 3.62 -4.38
N HIS A 35 6.23 4.92 -4.05
CA HIS A 35 6.74 5.99 -4.87
C HIS A 35 8.02 6.53 -4.22
N ASP A 36 9.12 6.54 -4.92
CA ASP A 36 10.44 6.99 -4.47
C ASP A 36 11.08 6.03 -3.46
N ASP A 37 10.66 6.05 -2.23
CA ASP A 37 11.22 5.21 -1.16
C ASP A 37 10.12 4.88 -0.15
N GLY A 38 10.00 3.63 0.19
CA GLY A 38 9.04 3.16 1.20
C GLY A 38 9.73 2.49 2.39
N SER A 39 11.05 2.55 2.47
CA SER A 39 11.79 1.85 3.52
C SER A 39 11.82 2.58 4.86
N HIS A 40 11.68 3.90 4.85
CA HIS A 40 11.88 4.74 6.03
C HIS A 40 10.94 4.45 7.19
N PHE A 41 9.70 4.05 6.92
CA PHE A 41 8.78 3.78 8.03
C PHE A 41 8.73 2.32 8.44
N LEU A 42 9.40 1.44 7.74
CA LEU A 42 9.34 0.02 8.07
C LEU A 42 10.27 -0.30 9.23
N ASN A 43 9.72 -0.43 10.40
CA ASN A 43 10.46 -0.87 11.57
C ASN A 43 10.42 -2.41 11.69
N ARG A 44 11.07 -2.94 12.71
CA ARG A 44 11.14 -4.39 12.93
C ARG A 44 9.75 -5.01 13.11
N THR A 45 8.87 -4.32 13.83
CA THR A 45 7.50 -4.80 14.08
C THR A 45 6.71 -4.86 12.78
N ASP A 46 6.81 -3.84 11.92
CA ASP A 46 6.15 -3.82 10.61
C ASP A 46 6.58 -5.00 9.75
N LYS A 47 7.88 -5.25 9.71
CA LYS A 47 8.44 -6.38 8.95
C LYS A 47 7.94 -7.73 9.46
N LYS A 48 7.78 -7.87 10.78
CA LYS A 48 7.20 -9.08 11.37
C LYS A 48 5.73 -9.25 10.97
N ILE A 49 4.97 -8.17 10.98
CA ILE A 49 3.55 -8.20 10.57
C ILE A 49 3.44 -8.59 9.10
N LEU A 50 4.24 -7.97 8.23
CA LEU A 50 4.27 -8.30 6.80
C LEU A 50 4.68 -9.76 6.57
N LYS A 51 5.65 -10.25 7.32
CA LYS A 51 6.08 -11.65 7.24
C LYS A 51 4.95 -12.61 7.61
N LYS A 52 4.16 -12.30 8.63
CA LYS A 52 2.99 -13.09 8.99
C LYS A 52 1.94 -13.11 7.89
N CYS A 53 1.87 -12.08 7.07
CA CYS A 53 1.00 -12.04 5.89
C CYS A 53 1.58 -12.84 4.71
N GLY A 54 2.82 -13.29 4.80
CA GLY A 54 3.49 -14.00 3.70
C GLY A 54 4.46 -13.11 2.90
N ILE A 55 4.76 -11.90 3.38
CA ILE A 55 5.67 -10.97 2.72
C ILE A 55 7.01 -11.00 3.47
N SER A 56 7.94 -11.82 2.97
CA SER A 56 9.26 -11.98 3.59
C SER A 56 10.29 -10.97 3.12
N LYS A 57 10.12 -10.42 1.90
CA LYS A 57 11.03 -9.42 1.33
C LYS A 57 10.35 -8.06 1.34
N THR A 58 10.91 -7.15 2.13
CA THR A 58 10.44 -5.77 2.21
C THR A 58 11.45 -4.85 1.51
N PRO A 59 11.00 -3.66 1.03
CA PRO A 59 11.90 -2.78 0.30
C PRO A 59 13.01 -2.24 1.19
N THR A 60 14.21 -2.14 0.64
CA THR A 60 15.31 -1.37 1.20
C THR A 60 15.33 0.00 0.53
N PHE A 61 16.37 0.78 0.78
CA PHE A 61 16.47 2.17 0.33
C PHE A 61 16.17 2.32 -1.16
N ARG A 62 15.17 3.11 -1.47
CA ARG A 62 14.72 3.50 -2.83
C ARG A 62 14.34 2.34 -3.76
N GLN A 63 14.03 1.19 -3.20
CA GLN A 63 13.53 0.08 -4.01
C GLN A 63 12.03 0.24 -4.30
N SER A 64 11.64 -0.27 -5.45
CA SER A 64 10.22 -0.46 -5.79
C SER A 64 9.60 -1.51 -4.88
N PHE A 65 8.32 -1.38 -4.58
CA PHE A 65 7.60 -2.37 -3.78
C PHE A 65 6.13 -2.36 -4.15
N LEU A 66 5.59 -3.54 -4.40
CA LEU A 66 4.16 -3.78 -4.55
C LEU A 66 3.73 -4.91 -3.64
N ALA A 67 2.55 -4.79 -3.06
CA ALA A 67 1.92 -5.88 -2.33
C ALA A 67 0.40 -5.79 -2.42
N VAL A 68 -0.23 -6.96 -2.45
CA VAL A 68 -1.69 -7.10 -2.33
C VAL A 68 -1.94 -8.06 -1.18
N ILE A 69 -2.60 -7.58 -0.14
CA ILE A 69 -2.93 -8.36 1.05
C ILE A 69 -4.45 -8.56 1.07
N ASP A 70 -4.88 -9.80 0.93
CA ASP A 70 -6.30 -10.16 0.89
C ASP A 70 -6.64 -11.05 2.09
N ASP A 71 -7.61 -10.61 2.89
CA ASP A 71 -7.98 -11.31 4.14
C ASP A 71 -6.77 -11.61 5.03
N GLY A 72 -5.84 -10.67 5.10
CA GLY A 72 -4.64 -10.79 5.92
C GLY A 72 -3.51 -11.64 5.32
N LYS A 73 -3.65 -12.11 4.09
CA LYS A 73 -2.63 -12.91 3.41
C LYS A 73 -2.22 -12.27 2.09
N ALA A 74 -0.94 -12.28 1.79
CA ALA A 74 -0.44 -11.74 0.54
C ALA A 74 -0.89 -12.59 -0.65
N LEU A 75 -1.62 -11.99 -1.57
CA LEU A 75 -1.85 -12.55 -2.90
C LEU A 75 -0.62 -12.36 -3.77
N TYR A 76 0.08 -11.26 -3.57
CA TYR A 76 1.26 -10.90 -4.35
C TYR A 76 2.12 -9.96 -3.54
N SER A 77 3.42 -10.09 -3.67
CA SER A 77 4.37 -9.08 -3.23
C SER A 77 5.65 -9.20 -4.03
N ASN A 78 6.28 -8.07 -4.30
CA ASN A 78 7.57 -8.02 -4.94
C ASN A 78 8.29 -6.73 -4.57
N THR A 79 9.62 -6.78 -4.57
CA THR A 79 10.46 -5.62 -4.34
C THR A 79 11.73 -5.77 -5.16
N GLY A 80 12.33 -4.65 -5.52
CA GLY A 80 13.57 -4.67 -6.30
C GLY A 80 13.94 -3.28 -6.79
N THR A 81 14.96 -3.24 -7.65
CA THR A 81 15.50 -1.99 -8.19
C THR A 81 14.80 -1.54 -9.47
N GLU A 82 14.01 -2.43 -10.07
CA GLU A 82 13.34 -2.19 -11.33
C GLU A 82 11.89 -1.76 -11.10
N LYS A 83 11.28 -1.24 -12.15
CA LYS A 83 9.85 -0.93 -12.16
C LYS A 83 9.03 -2.21 -12.03
N LEU A 84 8.06 -2.19 -11.12
CA LEU A 84 7.17 -3.32 -10.86
C LEU A 84 5.76 -2.99 -11.29
N SER A 85 5.07 -3.98 -11.84
CA SER A 85 3.64 -3.87 -12.15
C SER A 85 2.91 -5.15 -11.80
N TYR A 86 1.64 -5.03 -11.44
CA TYR A 86 0.80 -6.17 -11.12
C TYR A 86 -0.66 -5.83 -11.38
N ASN A 87 -1.39 -6.77 -11.93
CA ASN A 87 -2.83 -6.64 -12.19
C ASN A 87 -3.57 -7.79 -11.53
N CYS A 88 -4.71 -7.51 -10.94
CA CYS A 88 -5.57 -8.54 -10.37
C CYS A 88 -7.04 -8.10 -10.42
N THR A 89 -7.92 -9.08 -10.21
CA THR A 89 -9.35 -8.84 -10.10
C THR A 89 -9.80 -9.23 -8.69
N ILE A 90 -10.40 -8.30 -7.98
CA ILE A 90 -10.98 -8.52 -6.67
C ILE A 90 -12.44 -8.10 -6.75
N ASP A 91 -13.35 -9.02 -6.40
CA ASP A 91 -14.77 -8.70 -6.35
C ASP A 91 -15.26 -8.06 -7.66
N ASP A 92 -14.93 -8.69 -8.80
CA ASP A 92 -15.22 -8.26 -10.17
C ASP A 92 -14.63 -6.89 -10.59
N LYS A 93 -13.86 -6.24 -9.75
CA LYS A 93 -13.16 -4.99 -10.06
C LYS A 93 -11.72 -5.26 -10.45
N GLN A 94 -11.25 -4.57 -11.46
CA GLN A 94 -9.88 -4.70 -11.97
C GLN A 94 -8.97 -3.70 -11.29
N PHE A 95 -7.91 -4.20 -10.67
CA PHE A 95 -6.89 -3.38 -10.02
C PHE A 95 -5.58 -3.48 -10.78
N SER A 96 -4.95 -2.35 -11.00
CA SER A 96 -3.65 -2.25 -11.66
C SER A 96 -2.70 -1.48 -10.76
N LEU A 97 -1.56 -2.09 -10.45
CA LEU A 97 -0.56 -1.51 -9.55
C LEU A 97 0.76 -1.29 -10.29
N LEU A 98 1.42 -0.22 -9.94
CA LEU A 98 2.75 0.11 -10.47
C LEU A 98 3.57 0.76 -9.36
N SER A 99 4.83 0.39 -9.26
CA SER A 99 5.79 1.01 -8.35
C SER A 99 7.13 1.18 -9.02
N GLN A 100 7.71 2.37 -8.87
CA GLN A 100 9.08 2.66 -9.28
C GLN A 100 9.75 3.49 -8.18
N GLY A 101 10.68 2.87 -7.48
CA GLY A 101 11.57 3.56 -6.55
C GLY A 101 12.66 4.32 -7.27
N LYS A 102 13.40 5.14 -6.54
CA LYS A 102 14.48 5.96 -7.10
C LYS A 102 15.86 5.31 -7.03
N TYR A 103 15.94 4.00 -6.92
CA TYR A 103 17.23 3.34 -6.77
C TYR A 103 18.14 3.56 -7.99
N ASN A 104 17.63 3.32 -9.19
CA ASN A 104 18.39 3.42 -10.44
C ASN A 104 17.90 4.52 -11.38
N THR A 105 17.01 5.39 -10.91
CA THR A 105 16.42 6.42 -11.76
C THR A 105 16.05 7.64 -10.94
N ILE A 106 16.05 8.80 -11.58
CA ILE A 106 15.51 10.03 -11.00
C ILE A 106 13.98 10.08 -11.12
N ASP A 107 13.39 9.21 -11.94
CA ASP A 107 11.96 9.19 -12.20
C ASP A 107 11.31 8.12 -11.31
N ALA A 108 10.69 8.56 -10.23
CA ALA A 108 9.86 7.69 -9.45
C ALA A 108 8.43 7.71 -10.00
N ASP A 109 7.71 6.62 -9.80
CA ASP A 109 6.31 6.54 -10.21
C ASP A 109 5.57 5.56 -9.31
N CYS A 110 4.27 5.77 -9.18
CA CYS A 110 3.42 4.93 -8.38
C CYS A 110 2.00 5.06 -8.91
N SER A 111 1.30 3.96 -8.97
CA SER A 111 -0.09 3.96 -9.40
C SER A 111 -0.82 2.79 -8.77
N ILE A 112 -2.01 3.06 -8.26
CA ILE A 112 -3.01 2.04 -7.93
C ILE A 112 -4.30 2.49 -8.58
N LYS A 113 -4.78 1.74 -9.57
CA LYS A 113 -6.01 2.03 -10.29
C LYS A 113 -7.05 0.97 -10.01
N MET A 114 -8.28 1.39 -9.89
CA MET A 114 -9.44 0.51 -9.86
C MET A 114 -10.30 0.83 -11.09
N ASN A 115 -10.52 -0.14 -11.97
CA ASN A 115 -11.25 0.03 -13.23
C ASN A 115 -10.75 1.26 -14.01
N ASN A 116 -9.43 1.39 -14.14
CA ASN A 116 -8.71 2.49 -14.81
C ASN A 116 -8.79 3.86 -14.11
N GLN A 117 -9.43 3.96 -12.96
CA GLN A 117 -9.44 5.20 -12.19
C GLN A 117 -8.23 5.24 -11.25
N GLU A 118 -7.42 6.29 -11.35
CA GLU A 118 -6.25 6.48 -10.47
C GLU A 118 -6.70 6.82 -9.05
N LEU A 119 -6.14 6.11 -8.08
CA LEU A 119 -6.49 6.25 -6.66
C LEU A 119 -5.36 6.85 -5.82
N THR A 120 -4.13 6.91 -6.34
CA THR A 120 -2.99 7.43 -5.58
C THR A 120 -2.74 8.90 -5.88
N SER A 121 -2.08 9.58 -4.93
CA SER A 121 -1.55 10.92 -5.10
C SER A 121 -0.09 10.86 -5.59
N PRO A 122 0.48 11.96 -6.11
CA PRO A 122 1.87 11.97 -6.58
C PRO A 122 2.91 12.08 -5.47
N ALA A 123 2.53 12.00 -4.21
CA ALA A 123 3.46 12.13 -3.09
C ALA A 123 4.41 10.94 -2.98
N GLY A 124 5.66 11.20 -2.58
CA GLY A 124 6.62 10.14 -2.29
C GLY A 124 6.26 9.39 -1.01
N GLY A 125 6.54 8.09 -0.98
CA GLY A 125 6.28 7.25 0.17
C GLY A 125 5.53 5.98 -0.18
N MET A 126 4.87 5.41 0.80
CA MET A 126 4.04 4.22 0.60
C MET A 126 2.57 4.60 0.51
N HIS A 127 1.95 4.26 -0.60
CA HIS A 127 0.53 4.45 -0.84
C HIS A 127 -0.22 3.18 -0.48
N VAL A 128 -1.31 3.31 0.25
CA VAL A 128 -2.16 2.19 0.63
C VAL A 128 -3.60 2.51 0.25
N ILE A 129 -4.20 1.61 -0.51
CA ILE A 129 -5.62 1.64 -0.85
C ILE A 129 -6.26 0.42 -0.21
N VAL A 130 -7.37 0.61 0.47
CA VAL A 130 -8.10 -0.49 1.12
C VAL A 130 -9.50 -0.60 0.54
N TYR A 131 -9.83 -1.81 0.11
CA TYR A 131 -11.13 -2.19 -0.43
C TYR A 131 -11.84 -3.13 0.54
N ASN A 132 -13.12 -2.87 0.79
CA ASN A 132 -13.96 -3.73 1.63
C ASN A 132 -14.84 -4.59 0.72
N LYS A 133 -14.57 -5.90 0.70
CA LYS A 133 -15.29 -6.85 -0.16
C LYS A 133 -16.73 -7.06 0.25
N LYS A 134 -17.05 -6.92 1.55
CA LYS A 134 -18.41 -7.07 2.03
C LYS A 134 -19.28 -5.90 1.63
N LYS A 135 -18.74 -4.70 1.67
CA LYS A 135 -19.45 -3.46 1.31
C LYS A 135 -19.27 -3.08 -0.17
N HIS A 136 -18.43 -3.80 -0.91
CA HIS A 136 -18.15 -3.56 -2.32
C HIS A 136 -17.69 -2.11 -2.58
N CYS A 137 -16.86 -1.56 -1.70
CA CYS A 137 -16.39 -0.19 -1.84
C CYS A 137 -15.00 0.02 -1.25
N LEU A 138 -14.35 1.08 -1.72
CA LEU A 138 -13.12 1.57 -1.11
C LEU A 138 -13.42 2.14 0.27
N VAL A 139 -12.56 1.87 1.23
CA VAL A 139 -12.72 2.36 2.60
C VAL A 139 -11.62 3.33 3.01
N ASP A 140 -10.48 3.30 2.35
CA ASP A 140 -9.41 4.25 2.65
C ASP A 140 -8.43 4.40 1.49
N SER A 141 -7.80 5.57 1.44
CA SER A 141 -6.68 5.89 0.58
C SER A 141 -5.73 6.77 1.38
N VAL A 142 -4.54 6.29 1.65
CA VAL A 142 -3.60 6.98 2.52
C VAL A 142 -2.18 6.87 1.97
N THR A 143 -1.37 7.90 2.23
CA THR A 143 0.05 7.92 1.88
C THR A 143 0.87 8.14 3.14
N PHE A 144 1.81 7.23 3.38
CA PHE A 144 2.82 7.38 4.43
C PHE A 144 4.04 8.02 3.80
N THR A 145 4.28 9.29 4.09
CA THR A 145 5.28 10.10 3.40
C THR A 145 6.69 9.86 3.93
N LEU A 146 7.67 10.12 3.06
CA LEU A 146 9.09 9.96 3.37
C LEU A 146 9.59 10.86 4.50
N TRP A 147 9.00 12.03 4.64
CA TRP A 147 9.56 13.12 5.40
C TRP A 147 8.93 13.32 6.78
N ARG A 148 8.02 12.46 7.15
CA ARG A 148 7.34 12.55 8.43
C ARG A 148 7.47 11.23 9.17
N ASP A 149 7.77 11.31 10.44
CA ASP A 149 8.00 10.17 11.31
C ASP A 149 6.78 9.23 11.36
N ARG A 150 6.60 8.43 10.31
CA ARG A 150 5.54 7.41 10.21
C ARG A 150 4.11 7.99 10.23
N ASN A 151 3.96 9.29 10.13
CA ASN A 151 2.64 9.92 9.98
C ASN A 151 2.13 9.78 8.55
N PHE A 152 0.84 9.91 8.37
CA PHE A 152 0.22 9.79 7.06
C PHE A 152 -0.53 11.05 6.67
N ILE A 153 -0.72 11.22 5.36
CA ILE A 153 -1.49 12.30 4.77
C ILE A 153 -2.67 11.69 4.01
N ARG A 154 -3.81 12.31 4.13
CA ARG A 154 -5.02 11.96 3.38
C ARG A 154 -5.30 12.97 2.29
#